data_76f8886513aad495c6437b23cfe7ac2e
#
_entry.id   76f8886513aad495c6437b23cfe7ac2e
#
_cell.length_a   1.000
_cell.length_b   1.000
_cell.length_c   1.000
_cell.angle_alpha   90.00
_cell.angle_beta   90.00
_cell.angle_gamma   90.00
#
_symmetry.space_group_name_H-M   'P 1'
#
loop_
_entity.id
_entity.type
_entity.pdbx_description
1 polymer ?
#
loop_
_entity_poly.entity_id
_entity_poly.type
_entity_poly.pdbx_seq_one_letter_code
_entity_poly.pdbx_strand_id
1 'polypeptide(L)'
;VWGRALGWYMATSALVAQILPEGRFKEEITDYAVSLAKCLVEFQDKEDGMWYQVVDKGNKKDNWKESSCTCLFTFGICKLIQMGVLDDKKYTDAAKKAYNTIIREYIGEENDDVFVKNVCMGTGVGDYDYYISRPIKDNDLHGTGAFTLMATQYYKTFEESGGHNER
;
A
#
# COMPACT_ATOMS: atom_id res chain seq x y z
N VAL A 1 -11.06 -5.37 -9.22
CA VAL A 1 -10.38 -4.06 -9.33
C VAL A 1 -8.88 -4.28 -9.33
N TRP A 2 -8.14 -3.67 -10.27
CA TRP A 2 -6.70 -3.77 -10.35
C TRP A 2 -6.00 -3.02 -9.21
N GLY A 3 -5.13 -3.75 -8.48
CA GLY A 3 -4.53 -3.28 -7.23
C GLY A 3 -3.70 -2.02 -7.38
N ARG A 4 -2.76 -1.96 -8.33
CA ARG A 4 -1.86 -0.79 -8.45
C ARG A 4 -2.59 0.50 -8.86
N ALA A 5 -3.62 0.42 -9.74
CA ALA A 5 -4.41 1.61 -10.04
C ALA A 5 -5.13 2.14 -8.79
N LEU A 6 -5.75 1.23 -8.03
CA LEU A 6 -6.38 1.58 -6.76
C LEU A 6 -5.35 2.07 -5.72
N GLY A 7 -4.14 1.52 -5.75
CA GLY A 7 -3.02 1.95 -4.91
C GLY A 7 -2.61 3.40 -5.16
N TRP A 8 -2.47 3.78 -6.42
CA TRP A 8 -2.21 5.19 -6.77
C TRP A 8 -3.35 6.11 -6.36
N TYR A 9 -4.58 5.67 -6.52
CA TYR A 9 -5.74 6.43 -6.07
C TYR A 9 -5.70 6.63 -4.54
N MET A 10 -5.43 5.57 -3.77
CA MET A 10 -5.27 5.65 -2.32
C MET A 10 -4.14 6.59 -1.90
N ALA A 11 -2.94 6.41 -2.47
CA ALA A 11 -1.78 7.21 -2.15
C ALA A 11 -1.99 8.70 -2.46
N THR A 12 -2.53 9.00 -3.65
CA THR A 12 -2.81 10.37 -4.06
C THR A 12 -3.88 11.03 -3.20
N SER A 13 -4.98 10.32 -2.89
CA SER A 13 -6.05 10.84 -2.04
C SER A 13 -5.54 11.20 -0.64
N ALA A 14 -4.71 10.33 -0.03
CA ALA A 14 -4.14 10.60 1.28
C ALA A 14 -3.15 11.79 1.26
N LEU A 15 -2.34 11.92 0.20
CA LEU A 15 -1.44 13.05 0.03
C LEU A 15 -2.20 14.37 -0.18
N VAL A 16 -3.20 14.37 -1.05
CA VAL A 16 -4.02 15.56 -1.33
C VAL A 16 -4.79 15.99 -0.09
N ALA A 17 -5.37 15.04 0.66
CA ALA A 17 -6.04 15.32 1.93
C ALA A 17 -5.12 16.05 2.93
N GLN A 18 -3.82 15.70 2.96
CA GLN A 18 -2.85 16.34 3.85
C GLN A 18 -2.55 17.80 3.45
N ILE A 19 -2.43 18.09 2.15
CA ILE A 19 -1.93 19.39 1.67
C ILE A 19 -3.02 20.42 1.38
N LEU A 20 -4.28 20.00 1.21
CA LEU A 20 -5.38 20.93 0.99
C LEU A 20 -5.62 21.82 2.23
N PRO A 21 -5.96 23.10 2.01
CA PRO A 21 -6.43 23.94 3.09
C PRO A 21 -7.75 23.42 3.68
N GLU A 22 -8.02 23.76 4.94
CA GLU A 22 -9.26 23.38 5.61
C GLU A 22 -10.49 23.86 4.82
N GLY A 23 -11.50 23.00 4.72
CA GLY A 23 -12.73 23.25 4.01
C GLY A 23 -13.29 22.03 3.28
N ARG A 24 -14.41 22.22 2.63
CA ARG A 24 -15.22 21.16 2.02
C ARG A 24 -14.43 20.17 1.14
N PHE A 25 -13.51 20.65 0.31
CA PHE A 25 -12.76 19.77 -0.58
C PHE A 25 -11.78 18.87 0.17
N LYS A 26 -11.16 19.37 1.25
CA LYS A 26 -10.34 18.56 2.13
C LYS A 26 -11.16 17.50 2.86
N GLU A 27 -12.32 17.88 3.38
CA GLU A 27 -13.25 16.98 4.04
C GLU A 27 -13.66 15.85 3.09
N GLU A 28 -14.16 16.20 1.89
CA GLU A 28 -14.59 15.21 0.89
C GLU A 28 -13.48 14.23 0.50
N ILE A 29 -12.27 14.70 0.20
CA ILE A 29 -11.17 13.81 -0.20
C ILE A 29 -10.68 12.95 0.97
N THR A 30 -10.72 13.48 2.19
CA THR A 30 -10.40 12.72 3.40
C THR A 30 -11.41 11.59 3.62
N ASP A 31 -12.69 11.87 3.50
CA ASP A 31 -13.76 10.88 3.62
C ASP A 31 -13.64 9.78 2.57
N TYR A 32 -13.30 10.11 1.33
CA TYR A 32 -13.01 9.12 0.30
C TYR A 32 -11.80 8.26 0.64
N ALA A 33 -10.70 8.86 1.07
CA ALA A 33 -9.50 8.11 1.45
C ALA A 33 -9.74 7.18 2.64
N VAL A 34 -10.45 7.66 3.67
CA VAL A 34 -10.85 6.86 4.84
C VAL A 34 -11.77 5.71 4.44
N SER A 35 -12.78 5.98 3.60
CA SER A 35 -13.71 4.95 3.11
C SER A 35 -12.96 3.87 2.31
N LEU A 36 -12.02 4.28 1.47
CA LEU A 36 -11.19 3.35 0.71
C LEU A 36 -10.30 2.52 1.64
N ALA A 37 -9.65 3.13 2.64
CA ALA A 37 -8.85 2.40 3.61
C ALA A 37 -9.65 1.34 4.37
N LYS A 38 -10.90 1.65 4.76
CA LYS A 38 -11.84 0.70 5.37
C LYS A 38 -12.08 -0.50 4.48
N CYS A 39 -12.41 -0.26 3.21
CA CYS A 39 -12.61 -1.33 2.23
C CYS A 39 -11.33 -2.16 2.02
N LEU A 40 -10.18 -1.52 1.86
CA LEU A 40 -8.92 -2.21 1.62
C LEU A 40 -8.57 -3.20 2.73
N VAL A 41 -8.76 -2.83 4.00
CA VAL A 41 -8.47 -3.72 5.14
C VAL A 41 -9.38 -4.97 5.14
N GLU A 42 -10.60 -4.88 4.62
CA GLU A 42 -11.48 -6.05 4.46
C GLU A 42 -10.96 -7.02 3.39
N PHE A 43 -10.29 -6.52 2.35
CA PHE A 43 -9.72 -7.33 1.27
C PHE A 43 -8.27 -7.74 1.50
N GLN A 44 -7.67 -7.32 2.61
CA GLN A 44 -6.31 -7.74 2.98
C GLN A 44 -6.27 -9.23 3.28
N ASP A 45 -5.29 -9.93 2.74
CA ASP A 45 -5.08 -11.34 3.07
C ASP A 45 -4.77 -11.51 4.55
N LYS A 46 -5.50 -12.42 5.20
CA LYS A 46 -5.43 -12.59 6.67
C LYS A 46 -4.18 -13.37 7.12
N GLU A 47 -3.54 -14.10 6.21
CA GLU A 47 -2.36 -14.89 6.51
C GLU A 47 -1.10 -14.01 6.54
N ASP A 48 -0.84 -13.25 5.48
CA ASP A 48 0.39 -12.50 5.31
C ASP A 48 0.23 -10.97 5.22
N GLY A 49 -1.01 -10.47 5.14
CA GLY A 49 -1.28 -9.04 5.09
C GLY A 49 -1.02 -8.39 3.72
N MET A 50 -0.77 -9.17 2.69
CA MET A 50 -0.62 -8.68 1.32
C MET A 50 -1.97 -8.44 0.64
N TRP A 51 -1.95 -7.73 -0.48
CA TRP A 51 -3.10 -7.61 -1.37
C TRP A 51 -2.81 -8.27 -2.72
N TYR A 52 -3.89 -8.77 -3.32
CA TYR A 52 -3.83 -9.44 -4.61
C TYR A 52 -3.80 -8.46 -5.78
N GLN A 53 -3.26 -8.90 -6.92
CA GLN A 53 -3.22 -8.15 -8.18
C GLN A 53 -4.61 -7.63 -8.59
N VAL A 54 -5.64 -8.45 -8.41
CA VAL A 54 -7.05 -8.06 -8.53
C VAL A 54 -7.68 -8.15 -7.14
N VAL A 55 -7.78 -7.02 -6.47
CA VAL A 55 -8.03 -6.89 -5.02
C VAL A 55 -9.26 -7.64 -4.54
N ASP A 56 -10.37 -7.53 -5.27
CA ASP A 56 -11.68 -8.13 -4.93
C ASP A 56 -11.84 -9.59 -5.38
N LYS A 57 -10.76 -10.23 -5.81
CA LYS A 57 -10.75 -11.60 -6.32
C LYS A 57 -9.74 -12.51 -5.60
N GLY A 58 -9.46 -12.25 -4.33
CA GLY A 58 -8.50 -13.04 -3.53
C GLY A 58 -8.86 -14.53 -3.39
N ASN A 59 -10.12 -14.90 -3.65
CA ASN A 59 -10.59 -16.29 -3.66
C ASN A 59 -10.26 -17.05 -4.97
N LYS A 60 -9.76 -16.38 -6.01
CA LYS A 60 -9.35 -17.01 -7.26
C LYS A 60 -7.94 -17.59 -7.12
N LYS A 61 -7.75 -18.86 -7.51
CA LYS A 61 -6.49 -19.58 -7.35
C LYS A 61 -5.35 -19.07 -8.24
N ASP A 62 -5.70 -18.46 -9.36
CA ASP A 62 -4.80 -17.90 -10.36
C ASP A 62 -4.47 -16.42 -10.11
N ASN A 63 -5.11 -15.80 -9.12
CA ASN A 63 -4.78 -14.45 -8.69
C ASN A 63 -3.59 -14.50 -7.73
N TRP A 64 -2.68 -13.56 -7.87
CA TRP A 64 -1.43 -13.54 -7.12
C TRP A 64 -1.27 -12.25 -6.31
N LYS A 65 -0.45 -12.30 -5.26
CA LYS A 65 -0.18 -11.16 -4.37
C LYS A 65 0.85 -10.24 -5.00
N GLU A 66 0.59 -8.94 -4.96
CA GLU A 66 1.36 -7.96 -5.73
C GLU A 66 2.02 -6.94 -4.80
N SER A 67 3.34 -6.75 -4.97
CA SER A 67 4.14 -5.93 -4.07
C SER A 67 3.84 -4.44 -4.19
N SER A 68 3.69 -3.90 -5.39
CA SER A 68 3.53 -2.45 -5.56
C SER A 68 2.20 -1.95 -5.03
N CYS A 69 1.10 -2.66 -5.25
CA CYS A 69 -0.19 -2.26 -4.68
C CYS A 69 -0.21 -2.39 -3.16
N THR A 70 0.41 -3.44 -2.61
CA THR A 70 0.57 -3.60 -1.17
C THR A 70 1.33 -2.43 -0.56
N CYS A 71 2.43 -2.02 -1.18
CA CYS A 71 3.19 -0.85 -0.73
C CYS A 71 2.36 0.44 -0.78
N LEU A 72 1.63 0.69 -1.87
CA LEU A 72 0.82 1.90 -2.02
C LEU A 72 -0.37 1.95 -1.05
N PHE A 73 -1.02 0.82 -0.79
CA PHE A 73 -2.09 0.75 0.21
C PHE A 73 -1.56 0.99 1.62
N THR A 74 -0.44 0.35 1.96
CA THR A 74 0.21 0.54 3.25
C THR A 74 0.65 1.99 3.44
N PHE A 75 1.24 2.62 2.42
CA PHE A 75 1.58 4.03 2.41
C PHE A 75 0.36 4.90 2.75
N GLY A 76 -0.76 4.73 2.04
CA GLY A 76 -1.95 5.54 2.23
C GLY A 76 -2.57 5.34 3.62
N ILE A 77 -2.64 4.09 4.11
CA ILE A 77 -3.13 3.78 5.47
C ILE A 77 -2.24 4.46 6.52
N CYS A 78 -0.91 4.32 6.42
CA CYS A 78 0.03 4.98 7.33
C CYS A 78 -0.13 6.51 7.32
N LYS A 79 -0.33 7.11 6.13
CA LYS A 79 -0.55 8.55 6.00
C LYS A 79 -1.81 8.99 6.74
N LEU A 80 -2.91 8.28 6.59
CA LEU A 80 -4.17 8.60 7.27
C LEU A 80 -4.09 8.37 8.79
N ILE A 81 -3.32 7.36 9.25
CA ILE A 81 -3.02 7.18 10.68
C ILE A 81 -2.23 8.39 11.20
N GLN A 82 -1.18 8.80 10.50
CA GLN A 82 -0.37 9.97 10.87
C GLN A 82 -1.20 11.26 10.95
N MET A 83 -2.21 11.40 10.08
CA MET A 83 -3.15 12.54 10.11
C MET A 83 -4.19 12.44 11.24
N GLY A 84 -4.24 11.33 11.98
CA GLY A 84 -5.21 11.11 13.04
C GLY A 84 -6.65 10.86 12.59
N VAL A 85 -6.85 10.52 11.31
CA VAL A 85 -8.18 10.23 10.75
C VAL A 85 -8.50 8.72 10.69
N LEU A 86 -7.51 7.87 10.96
CA LEU A 86 -7.66 6.43 11.22
C LEU A 86 -7.01 6.10 12.57
N ASP A 87 -7.81 5.93 13.61
CA ASP A 87 -7.39 5.74 15.00
C ASP A 87 -7.63 4.30 15.52
N ASP A 88 -8.43 3.49 14.80
CA ASP A 88 -8.69 2.10 15.19
C ASP A 88 -7.43 1.24 14.98
N LYS A 89 -7.10 0.46 16.01
CA LYS A 89 -5.95 -0.47 16.04
C LYS A 89 -5.87 -1.39 14.83
N LYS A 90 -7.00 -1.77 14.23
CA LYS A 90 -7.04 -2.64 13.04
C LYS A 90 -6.26 -2.07 11.85
N TYR A 91 -6.22 -0.75 11.68
CA TYR A 91 -5.47 -0.10 10.59
C TYR A 91 -3.98 -0.12 10.85
N THR A 92 -3.58 0.11 12.11
CA THR A 92 -2.19 -0.04 12.55
C THR A 92 -1.70 -1.48 12.37
N ASP A 93 -2.50 -2.47 12.78
CA ASP A 93 -2.17 -3.88 12.65
C ASP A 93 -2.07 -4.29 11.17
N ALA A 94 -2.98 -3.82 10.32
CA ALA A 94 -2.97 -4.07 8.88
C ALA A 94 -1.71 -3.48 8.21
N ALA A 95 -1.38 -2.23 8.50
CA ALA A 95 -0.19 -1.56 7.95
C ALA A 95 1.10 -2.25 8.41
N LYS A 96 1.22 -2.57 9.70
CA LYS A 96 2.40 -3.27 10.25
C LYS A 96 2.58 -4.66 9.67
N LYS A 97 1.48 -5.40 9.51
CA LYS A 97 1.52 -6.75 8.95
C LYS A 97 2.01 -6.72 7.50
N ALA A 98 1.44 -5.87 6.67
CA ALA A 98 1.85 -5.70 5.28
C ALA A 98 3.32 -5.27 5.16
N TYR A 99 3.73 -4.26 5.92
CA TYR A 99 5.11 -3.76 5.93
C TYR A 99 6.10 -4.88 6.30
N ASN A 100 5.84 -5.60 7.40
CA ASN A 100 6.72 -6.67 7.86
C ASN A 100 6.84 -7.81 6.83
N THR A 101 5.76 -8.15 6.15
CA THR A 101 5.79 -9.17 5.09
C THR A 101 6.58 -8.69 3.88
N ILE A 102 6.40 -7.45 3.43
CA ILE A 102 7.20 -6.88 2.34
C ILE A 102 8.69 -6.92 2.70
N ILE A 103 9.07 -6.46 3.89
CA ILE A 103 10.49 -6.45 4.32
C ILE A 103 11.06 -7.86 4.36
N ARG A 104 10.34 -8.83 4.94
CA ARG A 104 10.85 -10.18 5.17
C ARG A 104 10.92 -11.04 3.91
N GLU A 105 9.91 -10.93 3.04
CA GLU A 105 9.69 -11.90 1.95
C GLU A 105 9.87 -11.31 0.55
N TYR A 106 9.60 -9.99 0.41
CA TYR A 106 9.57 -9.33 -0.91
C TYR A 106 10.73 -8.36 -1.14
N ILE A 107 11.64 -8.22 -0.17
CA ILE A 107 12.94 -7.61 -0.42
C ILE A 107 13.94 -8.72 -0.74
N GLY A 108 14.68 -8.55 -1.82
CA GLY A 108 15.80 -9.38 -2.21
C GLY A 108 17.12 -8.63 -2.06
N GLU A 109 18.19 -9.39 -1.89
CA GLU A 109 19.56 -8.90 -1.86
C GLU A 109 20.43 -9.81 -2.74
N GLU A 110 21.15 -9.21 -3.67
CA GLU A 110 22.06 -9.92 -4.55
C GLU A 110 23.23 -8.98 -4.93
N ASN A 111 24.49 -9.44 -4.73
CA ASN A 111 25.70 -8.66 -5.05
C ASN A 111 25.73 -7.25 -4.45
N ASP A 112 25.33 -7.10 -3.20
CA ASP A 112 25.18 -5.83 -2.47
C ASP A 112 24.04 -4.90 -2.97
N ASP A 113 23.27 -5.32 -3.97
CA ASP A 113 22.09 -4.61 -4.45
C ASP A 113 20.82 -5.10 -3.73
N VAL A 114 19.97 -4.17 -3.32
CA VAL A 114 18.67 -4.44 -2.70
C VAL A 114 17.55 -4.17 -3.70
N PHE A 115 16.61 -5.10 -3.84
CA PHE A 115 15.54 -4.99 -4.81
C PHE A 115 14.18 -5.48 -4.30
N VAL A 116 13.11 -4.99 -4.91
CA VAL A 116 11.73 -5.41 -4.61
C VAL A 116 11.31 -6.53 -5.55
N LYS A 117 10.84 -7.64 -4.98
CA LYS A 117 10.34 -8.81 -5.73
C LYS A 117 8.88 -8.67 -6.08
N ASN A 118 8.46 -9.48 -7.04
CA ASN A 118 7.05 -9.78 -7.36
C ASN A 118 6.24 -8.52 -7.75
N VAL A 119 6.79 -7.71 -8.61
CA VAL A 119 6.17 -6.46 -9.10
C VAL A 119 5.48 -6.72 -10.43
N CYS A 120 4.23 -6.32 -10.55
CA CYS A 120 3.52 -6.29 -11.82
C CYS A 120 4.17 -5.26 -12.75
N MET A 121 4.54 -5.65 -13.97
CA MET A 121 5.03 -4.72 -14.98
C MET A 121 3.95 -3.71 -15.42
N GLY A 122 4.37 -2.72 -16.20
CA GLY A 122 3.49 -1.70 -16.74
C GLY A 122 2.20 -2.28 -17.37
N THR A 123 1.04 -1.76 -16.98
CA THR A 123 -0.27 -2.38 -17.24
C THR A 123 -1.28 -1.30 -17.61
N GLY A 124 -2.07 -1.56 -18.63
CA GLY A 124 -3.20 -0.71 -19.05
C GLY A 124 -4.52 -1.14 -18.41
N VAL A 125 -5.62 -0.66 -18.98
CA VAL A 125 -6.98 -1.07 -18.59
C VAL A 125 -7.33 -2.38 -19.27
N GLY A 126 -7.90 -3.34 -18.52
CA GLY A 126 -8.32 -4.63 -19.03
C GLY A 126 -9.29 -5.34 -18.09
N ASP A 127 -9.57 -6.59 -18.41
CA ASP A 127 -10.39 -7.49 -17.63
C ASP A 127 -9.56 -8.30 -16.61
N TYR A 128 -10.19 -9.28 -15.96
CA TYR A 128 -9.54 -10.12 -14.99
C TYR A 128 -8.38 -10.93 -15.61
N ASP A 129 -8.62 -11.58 -16.74
CA ASP A 129 -7.65 -12.46 -17.40
C ASP A 129 -6.42 -11.66 -17.89
N TYR A 130 -6.65 -10.46 -18.37
CA TYR A 130 -5.58 -9.53 -18.72
C TYR A 130 -4.73 -9.18 -17.49
N TYR A 131 -5.34 -8.85 -16.34
CA TYR A 131 -4.57 -8.46 -15.15
C TYR A 131 -3.77 -9.61 -14.55
N ILE A 132 -4.32 -10.81 -14.47
CA ILE A 132 -3.59 -11.94 -13.89
C ILE A 132 -2.48 -12.48 -14.80
N SER A 133 -2.60 -12.28 -16.12
CA SER A 133 -1.58 -12.68 -17.10
C SER A 133 -0.42 -11.67 -17.23
N ARG A 134 -0.46 -10.56 -16.50
CA ARG A 134 0.62 -9.57 -16.60
C ARG A 134 1.95 -10.15 -16.12
N PRO A 135 3.06 -9.83 -16.83
CA PRO A 135 4.38 -10.26 -16.40
C PRO A 135 4.73 -9.70 -15.02
N ILE A 136 5.38 -10.53 -14.25
CA ILE A 136 5.97 -10.18 -12.96
C ILE A 136 7.46 -9.95 -13.19
N LYS A 137 8.00 -8.91 -12.58
CA LYS A 137 9.41 -8.57 -12.67
C LYS A 137 9.93 -8.08 -11.32
N ASP A 138 11.06 -8.62 -10.91
CA ASP A 138 11.79 -8.10 -9.77
C ASP A 138 12.47 -6.77 -10.14
N ASN A 139 12.57 -5.87 -9.19
CA ASN A 139 13.17 -4.54 -9.32
C ASN A 139 12.55 -3.66 -10.42
N ASP A 140 11.28 -3.85 -10.74
CA ASP A 140 10.55 -2.93 -11.62
C ASP A 140 10.33 -1.59 -10.90
N LEU A 141 10.50 -0.47 -11.62
CA LEU A 141 10.41 0.88 -11.06
C LEU A 141 9.08 1.19 -10.36
N HIS A 142 7.99 0.56 -10.79
CA HIS A 142 6.69 0.70 -10.13
C HIS A 142 6.71 0.13 -8.70
N GLY A 143 7.43 -0.97 -8.47
CA GLY A 143 7.61 -1.54 -7.14
C GLY A 143 8.59 -0.76 -6.28
N THR A 144 9.75 -0.41 -6.85
CA THR A 144 10.79 0.35 -6.15
C THR A 144 10.27 1.70 -5.66
N GLY A 145 9.55 2.45 -6.52
CA GLY A 145 8.95 3.72 -6.14
C GLY A 145 7.88 3.57 -5.05
N ALA A 146 6.99 2.58 -5.18
CA ALA A 146 5.96 2.29 -4.20
C ALA A 146 6.54 1.88 -2.84
N PHE A 147 7.59 1.04 -2.86
CA PHE A 147 8.31 0.64 -1.64
C PHE A 147 8.96 1.83 -0.93
N THR A 148 9.63 2.70 -1.67
CA THR A 148 10.26 3.90 -1.10
C THR A 148 9.24 4.80 -0.41
N LEU A 149 8.07 5.01 -1.03
CA LEU A 149 6.96 5.75 -0.41
C LEU A 149 6.50 5.08 0.87
N MET A 150 6.23 3.77 0.83
CA MET A 150 5.77 2.99 1.98
C MET A 150 6.77 3.05 3.14
N ALA A 151 8.05 2.73 2.89
CA ALA A 151 9.07 2.65 3.92
C ALA A 151 9.28 4.00 4.61
N THR A 152 9.37 5.08 3.82
CA THR A 152 9.50 6.44 4.35
C THR A 152 8.28 6.84 5.19
N GLN A 153 7.07 6.54 4.74
CA GLN A 153 5.86 6.91 5.47
C GLN A 153 5.67 6.05 6.72
N TYR A 154 6.00 4.77 6.66
CA TYR A 154 5.95 3.86 7.81
C TYR A 154 6.86 4.36 8.93
N TYR A 155 8.12 4.69 8.60
CA TYR A 155 9.07 5.27 9.55
C TYR A 155 8.50 6.53 10.22
N LYS A 156 7.99 7.48 9.45
CA LYS A 156 7.39 8.72 9.98
C LYS A 156 6.19 8.47 10.90
N THR A 157 5.42 7.42 10.60
CA THR A 157 4.18 7.13 11.35
C THR A 157 4.45 6.43 12.67
N PHE A 158 5.41 5.49 12.71
CA PHE A 158 5.57 4.58 13.85
C PHE A 158 6.92 4.67 14.56
N GLU A 159 7.97 5.14 13.91
CA GLU A 159 9.33 5.12 14.47
C GLU A 159 9.83 6.51 14.85
N GLU A 160 9.64 7.51 13.98
CA GLU A 160 10.05 8.89 14.26
C GLU A 160 9.33 9.48 15.48
N SER A 161 8.04 9.14 15.67
CA SER A 161 7.24 9.60 16.81
C SER A 161 7.63 8.96 18.16
N GLY A 162 8.32 7.81 18.15
CA GLY A 162 8.80 7.12 19.35
C GLY A 162 10.13 7.66 19.89
N GLY A 163 10.91 8.36 19.06
CA GLY A 163 12.24 8.83 19.41
C GLY A 163 12.31 10.13 20.24
N HIS A 164 11.19 10.78 20.52
CA HIS A 164 11.15 12.05 21.26
C HIS A 164 10.86 11.94 22.74
N ASN A 165 10.68 10.72 23.29
CA ASN A 165 10.41 10.51 24.72
C ASN A 165 11.63 10.05 25.54
N GLU A 166 12.84 10.02 24.96
CA GLU A 166 14.07 9.65 25.66
C GLU A 166 15.17 10.72 25.55
N ARG A 167 14.82 12.00 25.78
CA ARG A 167 15.86 13.02 26.05
C ARG A 167 15.42 13.97 27.14
#